data_39290d462386886a3943b18532c3f744
#
_entry.id   39290d462386886a3943b18532c3f744
#
_cell.length_a   1.000
_cell.length_b   1.000
_cell.length_c   1.000
_cell.angle_alpha   90.00
_cell.angle_beta   90.00
_cell.angle_gamma   90.00
#
_symmetry.space_group_name_H-M   'P 1'
#
loop_
_entity.id
_entity.type
_entity.pdbx_description
1 polymer ?
#
loop_
_entity_poly.entity_id
_entity_poly.type
_entity_poly.pdbx_seq_one_letter_code
_entity_poly.pdbx_strand_id
1 'polypeptide(L)' 'MDNKLELVVQALQERIGSLVSQYETHVAILRAEITQLTEQLKSLDTQQEFPKE' A
#
# COMPACT_ATOMS: atom_id res chain seq x y z
N MET A 1 22.65 -34.22 2.99
CA MET A 1 21.95 -33.25 2.51
C MET A 1 22.56 -31.96 2.72
N ASP A 2 22.27 -31.17 1.91
CA ASP A 2 23.05 -30.06 1.73
C ASP A 2 22.53 -28.93 2.55
N ASN A 3 23.18 -28.68 3.68
CA ASN A 3 22.87 -27.56 4.51
C ASN A 3 22.93 -26.24 3.76
N LYS A 4 23.89 -26.18 2.85
CA LYS A 4 24.05 -24.95 2.10
C LYS A 4 22.82 -24.66 1.27
N LEU A 5 22.26 -25.68 0.66
CA LEU A 5 21.06 -25.48 -0.15
C LEU A 5 19.90 -25.05 0.71
N GLU A 6 19.77 -25.65 1.87
CA GLU A 6 18.68 -25.23 2.77
C GLU A 6 18.86 -23.80 3.22
N LEU A 7 20.09 -23.38 3.48
CA LEU A 7 20.33 -22.00 3.88
C LEU A 7 20.01 -21.04 2.76
N VAL A 8 20.33 -21.43 1.54
CA VAL A 8 19.99 -20.59 0.39
C VAL A 8 18.48 -20.43 0.28
N VAL A 9 17.74 -21.52 0.43
CA VAL A 9 16.29 -21.46 0.36
C VAL A 9 15.74 -20.55 1.45
N GLN A 10 16.25 -20.69 2.66
CA GLN A 10 15.80 -19.83 3.75
C GLN A 10 16.06 -18.35 3.45
N ALA A 11 17.26 -18.06 2.95
CA ALA A 11 17.61 -16.69 2.64
C ALA A 11 16.69 -16.12 1.56
N LEU A 12 16.39 -16.92 0.56
CA LEU A 12 15.49 -16.48 -0.50
C LEU A 12 14.08 -16.24 0.03
N GLN A 13 13.61 -17.13 0.89
CA GLN A 13 12.28 -16.96 1.46
C GLN A 13 12.20 -15.69 2.29
N GLU A 14 13.25 -15.40 3.04
CA GLU A 14 13.26 -14.17 3.83
C GLU A 14 13.24 -12.95 2.95
N ARG A 15 13.99 -12.97 1.85
CA ARG A 15 14.01 -11.85 0.94
C ARG A 15 12.66 -11.66 0.27
N ILE A 16 12.04 -12.75 -0.14
CA ILE A 16 10.74 -12.68 -0.76
C ILE A 16 9.73 -12.08 0.23
N GLY A 17 9.75 -12.55 1.47
CA GLY A 17 8.86 -12.00 2.47
C GLY A 17 9.07 -10.53 2.69
N SER A 18 10.33 -10.10 2.73
CA SER A 18 10.65 -8.70 2.93
C SER A 18 10.15 -7.86 1.76
N LEU A 19 10.36 -8.32 0.53
CA LEU A 19 9.92 -7.60 -0.64
C LEU A 19 8.41 -7.50 -0.70
N VAL A 20 7.72 -8.58 -0.38
CA VAL A 20 6.26 -8.55 -0.37
C VAL A 20 5.78 -7.58 0.69
N SER A 21 6.40 -7.59 1.85
CA SER A 21 6.01 -6.68 2.91
C SER A 21 6.20 -5.23 2.49
N GLN A 22 7.32 -4.91 1.85
CA GLN A 22 7.55 -3.56 1.38
C GLN A 22 6.54 -3.16 0.32
N TYR A 23 6.26 -4.06 -0.60
CA TYR A 23 5.29 -3.80 -1.64
C TYR A 23 3.91 -3.52 -1.04
N GLU A 24 3.48 -4.37 -0.12
CA GLU A 24 2.16 -4.20 0.48
C GLU A 24 2.09 -2.91 1.28
N THR A 25 3.18 -2.55 1.94
CA THR A 25 3.20 -1.29 2.67
C THR A 25 3.03 -0.11 1.73
N HIS A 26 3.75 -0.12 0.62
CA HIS A 26 3.60 0.96 -0.36
C HIS A 26 2.19 1.02 -0.91
N VAL A 27 1.61 -0.13 -1.22
CA VAL A 27 0.24 -0.15 -1.71
C VAL A 27 -0.71 0.41 -0.68
N ALA A 28 -0.52 0.04 0.58
CA ALA A 28 -1.39 0.54 1.64
C ALA A 28 -1.27 2.07 1.78
N ILE A 29 -0.05 2.58 1.70
CA ILE A 29 0.14 4.03 1.80
C ILE A 29 -0.54 4.73 0.64
N LEU A 30 -0.38 4.20 -0.57
CA LEU A 30 -1.01 4.81 -1.73
C LEU A 30 -2.53 4.77 -1.63
N ARG A 31 -3.07 3.68 -1.14
CA ARG A 31 -4.51 3.59 -0.97
C ARG A 31 -5.01 4.59 0.06
N ALA A 32 -4.25 4.77 1.13
CA ALA A 32 -4.63 5.77 2.12
C ALA A 32 -4.61 7.16 1.52
N GLU A 33 -3.62 7.46 0.70
CA GLU A 33 -3.55 8.76 0.05
C GLU A 33 -4.70 8.97 -0.90
N ILE A 34 -5.06 7.93 -1.65
CA ILE A 34 -6.21 8.04 -2.55
C ILE A 34 -7.48 8.30 -1.75
N THR A 35 -7.65 7.59 -0.65
CA THR A 35 -8.83 7.80 0.18
C THR A 35 -8.89 9.22 0.69
N GLN A 36 -7.75 9.74 1.17
CA GLN A 36 -7.73 11.10 1.69
C GLN A 36 -8.05 12.11 0.60
N LEU A 37 -7.46 11.92 -0.56
CA LEU A 37 -7.72 12.85 -1.66
C LEU A 37 -9.17 12.79 -2.11
N THR A 38 -9.72 11.60 -2.16
CA THR A 38 -11.11 11.44 -2.53
C THR A 38 -12.03 12.14 -1.53
N GLU A 39 -11.72 11.99 -0.26
CA GLU A 39 -12.52 12.65 0.76
C GLU A 39 -12.39 14.16 0.70
N GLN A 40 -11.19 14.65 0.38
CA GLN A 40 -11.00 16.08 0.22
C GLN A 40 -11.78 16.59 -0.97
N LEU A 41 -11.80 15.86 -2.06
CA LEU A 41 -12.59 16.25 -3.21
C LEU A 41 -14.06 16.28 -2.90
N LYS A 42 -14.54 15.29 -2.19
CA LYS A 42 -15.95 15.29 -1.80
C LYS A 42 -16.27 16.48 -0.92
N SER A 43 -15.37 16.81 -0.02
CA SER A 43 -15.58 17.94 0.85
C SER A 43 -15.64 19.22 0.05
N LEU A 44 -14.74 19.38 -0.93
CA LEU A 44 -14.75 20.56 -1.77
C LEU A 44 -16.02 20.65 -2.61
N ASP A 45 -16.43 19.53 -3.16
CA ASP A 45 -17.67 19.49 -3.92
C ASP A 45 -18.84 19.96 -3.07
N THR A 46 -18.91 19.47 -1.86
CA THR A 46 -19.98 19.86 -0.96
C THR A 46 -19.93 21.33 -0.67
N GLN A 47 -18.73 21.88 -0.46
CA GLN A 47 -18.59 23.28 -0.16
C GLN A 47 -18.89 24.15 -1.35
N GLN A 48 -18.58 23.67 -2.54
CA GLN A 48 -18.84 24.43 -3.75
C GLN A 48 -20.25 24.27 -4.25
N GLU A 49 -20.96 23.36 -3.66
CA GLU A 49 -22.32 23.12 -4.07
C GLU A 49 -23.20 24.10 -3.38
N PHE A 50 -23.61 25.08 -4.12
CA PHE A 50 -24.45 26.12 -3.54
C PHE A 50 -25.90 25.74 -3.60
N PRO A 51 -26.66 26.18 -2.63
CA PRO A 51 -28.10 25.92 -2.69
C PRO A 51 -28.62 26.48 -3.97
N LYS A 52 -29.35 25.64 -4.65
CA LYS A 52 -30.00 26.14 -5.84
C LYS A 52 -31.17 27.01 -5.45
N GLU A 53 -31.24 28.07 -6.06
CA GLU A 53 -32.35 28.94 -5.72
C GLU A 53 -33.65 28.54 -6.32
#